data_79701acf9813107428687b2de0f92507
#
_entry.id   79701acf9813107428687b2de0f92507
#
_cell.length_a   1.000
_cell.length_b   1.000
_cell.length_c   1.000
_cell.angle_alpha   90.00
_cell.angle_beta   90.00
_cell.angle_gamma   90.00
#
_symmetry.space_group_name_H-M   'P 1'
#
loop_
_entity.id
_entity.type
_entity.pdbx_description
1 polymer ?
#
loop_
_entity_poly.entity_id
_entity_poly.type
_entity_poly.pdbx_seq_one_letter_code
_entity_poly.pdbx_strand_id
1 'polypeptide(L)'
;MLVTGIVCPVALVFILLADRLALSTAALVAAAAIAGAFAPPVTVLTRTVWRYRFDDPAERKTAFALDAVLIELAFTLGPVLVAVLLAVASPRVAFTAALLLVALAVPVFALSPALKYWRHQPGVERRLLGPLADPRLLAVYAVTFLLMFALGLLEIGYAGFATAAAMPAFAGILIAINSIGSGTGGLLYGGAQLAMPVERQLPRLLLLVVLPLAAHTVTGSPWLLAALALVAGIGIAPALTVVMLLISANAPSRYATEAFTWSTTFLVGGLGAGHALGGRIVEGYGARAVFGVAAGAAAAAAISALAVRQRKLAPVDR
;
A
#
# COMPACT_ATOMS: atom_id res chain seq x y z
N MET A 1 9.57 18.45 -0.20
CA MET A 1 9.63 17.87 -1.55
C MET A 1 10.98 18.06 -2.23
N LEU A 2 11.49 19.31 -2.43
CA LEU A 2 12.83 19.50 -3.04
C LEU A 2 13.95 18.83 -2.23
N VAL A 3 13.95 18.97 -0.91
CA VAL A 3 14.94 18.34 -0.03
C VAL A 3 14.89 16.81 -0.17
N THR A 4 13.71 16.21 -0.13
CA THR A 4 13.56 14.74 -0.29
C THR A 4 13.97 14.28 -1.68
N GLY A 5 13.67 15.07 -2.72
CA GLY A 5 14.05 14.81 -4.11
C GLY A 5 15.56 14.90 -4.40
N ILE A 6 16.34 15.47 -3.50
CA ILE A 6 17.81 15.57 -3.61
C ILE A 6 18.46 14.58 -2.65
N VAL A 7 18.07 14.58 -1.38
CA VAL A 7 18.75 13.77 -0.33
C VAL A 7 18.59 12.27 -0.59
N CYS A 8 17.39 11.82 -0.97
CA CYS A 8 17.17 10.39 -1.24
C CYS A 8 18.01 9.87 -2.42
N PRO A 9 17.99 10.47 -3.63
CA PRO A 9 18.87 10.02 -4.72
C PRO A 9 20.35 10.12 -4.38
N VAL A 10 20.79 11.16 -3.67
CA VAL A 10 22.20 11.29 -3.24
C VAL A 10 22.60 10.14 -2.30
N ALA A 11 21.77 9.82 -1.32
CA ALA A 11 22.02 8.69 -0.43
C ALA A 11 22.06 7.34 -1.20
N LEU A 12 21.21 7.16 -2.21
CA LEU A 12 21.23 5.98 -3.08
C LEU A 12 22.51 5.93 -3.96
N VAL A 13 23.02 7.08 -4.42
CA VAL A 13 24.30 7.16 -5.13
C VAL A 13 25.46 6.70 -4.23
N PHE A 14 25.47 7.09 -2.96
CA PHE A 14 26.49 6.60 -2.01
C PHE A 14 26.42 5.07 -1.89
N ILE A 15 25.24 4.48 -1.82
CA ILE A 15 25.08 3.01 -1.79
C ILE A 15 25.59 2.39 -3.09
N LEU A 16 25.27 2.96 -4.26
CA LEU A 16 25.73 2.47 -5.56
C LEU A 16 27.25 2.49 -5.70
N LEU A 17 27.91 3.47 -5.09
CA LEU A 17 29.35 3.65 -5.12
C LEU A 17 30.06 3.01 -3.93
N ALA A 18 29.38 2.21 -3.11
CA ALA A 18 29.89 1.65 -1.87
C ALA A 18 31.24 0.93 -2.01
N ASP A 19 31.37 0.10 -3.05
CA ASP A 19 32.61 -0.64 -3.32
C ASP A 19 33.77 0.30 -3.68
N ARG A 20 33.50 1.37 -4.46
CA ARG A 20 34.52 2.35 -4.86
C ARG A 20 34.96 3.24 -3.71
N LEU A 21 34.05 3.53 -2.80
CA LEU A 21 34.29 4.40 -1.66
C LEU A 21 34.74 3.62 -0.41
N ALA A 22 34.88 2.28 -0.52
CA ALA A 22 35.20 1.37 0.57
C ALA A 22 34.35 1.63 1.84
N LEU A 23 33.03 1.83 1.65
CA LEU A 23 32.13 2.16 2.73
C LEU A 23 31.99 1.01 3.73
N SER A 24 32.03 1.34 5.01
CA SER A 24 31.74 0.37 6.07
C SER A 24 30.26 -0.03 6.06
N THR A 25 29.95 -1.21 6.61
CA THR A 25 28.55 -1.66 6.78
C THR A 25 27.70 -0.63 7.53
N ALA A 26 28.26 0.04 8.54
CA ALA A 26 27.57 1.08 9.29
C ALA A 26 27.23 2.30 8.39
N ALA A 27 28.15 2.69 7.49
CA ALA A 27 27.91 3.78 6.55
C ALA A 27 26.82 3.40 5.53
N LEU A 28 26.78 2.14 5.07
CA LEU A 28 25.71 1.64 4.18
C LEU A 28 24.35 1.64 4.88
N VAL A 29 24.28 1.18 6.12
CA VAL A 29 23.04 1.21 6.92
C VAL A 29 22.57 2.64 7.12
N ALA A 30 23.48 3.57 7.44
CA ALA A 30 23.15 4.99 7.59
C ALA A 30 22.64 5.59 6.27
N ALA A 31 23.30 5.32 5.14
CA ALA A 31 22.85 5.79 3.83
C ALA A 31 21.47 5.22 3.45
N ALA A 32 21.21 3.95 3.72
CA ALA A 32 19.91 3.33 3.50
C ALA A 32 18.81 3.95 4.40
N ALA A 33 19.12 4.21 5.66
CA ALA A 33 18.21 4.87 6.59
C ALA A 33 17.89 6.30 6.14
N ILE A 34 18.88 7.05 5.67
CA ILE A 34 18.70 8.40 5.11
C ILE A 34 17.85 8.34 3.83
N ALA A 35 18.14 7.42 2.90
CA ALA A 35 17.37 7.26 1.68
C ALA A 35 15.89 6.96 2.00
N GLY A 36 15.62 6.07 2.95
CA GLY A 36 14.27 5.74 3.40
C GLY A 36 13.55 6.92 4.09
N ALA A 37 14.24 7.61 5.02
CA ALA A 37 13.66 8.75 5.74
C ALA A 37 13.34 9.94 4.83
N PHE A 38 14.11 10.10 3.76
CA PHE A 38 13.94 11.17 2.76
C PHE A 38 13.30 10.67 1.45
N ALA A 39 12.65 9.50 1.45
CA ALA A 39 11.92 9.03 0.27
C ALA A 39 10.87 10.06 -0.17
N PRO A 40 10.84 10.44 -1.48
CA PRO A 40 9.91 11.47 -1.95
C PRO A 40 8.45 11.03 -1.77
N PRO A 41 7.61 11.81 -1.06
CA PRO A 41 6.23 11.43 -0.75
C PRO A 41 5.26 11.67 -1.92
N VAL A 42 5.65 11.28 -3.15
CA VAL A 42 4.89 11.59 -4.38
C VAL A 42 3.46 11.05 -4.30
N THR A 43 3.28 9.81 -3.86
CA THR A 43 1.96 9.18 -3.72
C THR A 43 1.04 9.97 -2.77
N VAL A 44 1.58 10.41 -1.62
CA VAL A 44 0.83 11.21 -0.64
C VAL A 44 0.41 12.56 -1.24
N LEU A 45 1.31 13.18 -1.98
CA LEU A 45 1.07 14.46 -2.63
C LEU A 45 0.02 14.32 -3.74
N THR A 46 0.10 13.28 -4.55
CA THR A 46 -0.89 12.95 -5.59
C THR A 46 -2.29 12.78 -5.00
N ARG A 47 -2.42 12.01 -3.91
CA ARG A 47 -3.71 11.80 -3.22
C ARG A 47 -4.27 13.10 -2.65
N THR A 48 -3.40 13.97 -2.12
CA THR A 48 -3.80 15.29 -1.62
C THR A 48 -4.30 16.17 -2.77
N VAL A 49 -3.60 16.19 -3.91
CA VAL A 49 -4.02 16.93 -5.10
C VAL A 49 -5.36 16.40 -5.63
N TRP A 50 -5.54 15.11 -5.74
CA TRP A 50 -6.80 14.52 -6.22
C TRP A 50 -7.98 14.87 -5.32
N ARG A 51 -7.79 14.91 -4.01
CA ARG A 51 -8.82 15.36 -3.09
C ARG A 51 -9.33 16.77 -3.41
N TYR A 52 -8.44 17.67 -3.82
CA TYR A 52 -8.78 19.06 -4.14
C TYR A 52 -9.17 19.29 -5.60
N ARG A 53 -8.77 18.36 -6.50
CA ARG A 53 -9.05 18.45 -7.93
C ARG A 53 -10.46 17.99 -8.28
N PHE A 54 -10.92 16.94 -7.63
CA PHE A 54 -12.19 16.30 -7.93
C PHE A 54 -13.21 16.61 -6.83
N ASP A 55 -14.15 17.50 -7.15
CA ASP A 55 -15.27 17.84 -6.24
C ASP A 55 -16.38 16.77 -6.31
N ASP A 56 -16.61 16.20 -7.50
CA ASP A 56 -17.57 15.11 -7.67
C ASP A 56 -17.08 13.82 -6.95
N PRO A 57 -17.95 13.23 -6.09
CA PRO A 57 -17.62 11.98 -5.39
C PRO A 57 -17.30 10.80 -6.30
N ALA A 58 -17.95 10.70 -7.48
CA ALA A 58 -17.72 9.60 -8.42
C ALA A 58 -16.36 9.74 -9.11
N GLU A 59 -15.98 10.94 -9.56
CA GLU A 59 -14.66 11.21 -10.12
C GLU A 59 -13.55 10.95 -9.08
N ARG A 60 -13.75 11.40 -7.84
CA ARG A 60 -12.80 11.18 -6.75
C ARG A 60 -12.63 9.70 -6.43
N LYS A 61 -13.71 8.92 -6.43
CA LYS A 61 -13.68 7.48 -6.28
C LYS A 61 -12.86 6.81 -7.38
N THR A 62 -13.10 7.19 -8.64
CA THR A 62 -12.37 6.68 -9.80
C THR A 62 -10.88 7.00 -9.70
N ALA A 63 -10.52 8.23 -9.30
CA ALA A 63 -9.13 8.63 -9.09
C ALA A 63 -8.42 7.78 -8.03
N PHE A 64 -9.05 7.56 -6.87
CA PHE A 64 -8.47 6.71 -5.82
C PHE A 64 -8.45 5.22 -6.18
N ALA A 65 -9.42 4.74 -6.97
CA ALA A 65 -9.39 3.37 -7.50
C ALA A 65 -8.23 3.19 -8.48
N LEU A 66 -8.00 4.17 -9.35
CA LEU A 66 -6.83 4.18 -10.24
C LEU A 66 -5.51 4.22 -9.46
N ASP A 67 -5.41 5.02 -8.38
CA ASP A 67 -4.24 5.02 -7.48
C ASP A 67 -3.97 3.64 -6.91
N ALA A 68 -5.00 2.95 -6.40
CA ALA A 68 -4.86 1.62 -5.86
C ALA A 68 -4.37 0.62 -6.93
N VAL A 69 -4.91 0.67 -8.15
CA VAL A 69 -4.46 -0.18 -9.27
C VAL A 69 -3.02 0.12 -9.67
N LEU A 70 -2.63 1.39 -9.73
CA LEU A 70 -1.24 1.78 -10.05
C LEU A 70 -0.25 1.30 -8.99
N ILE A 71 -0.64 1.31 -7.72
CA ILE A 71 0.17 0.74 -6.63
C ILE A 71 0.33 -0.77 -6.81
N GLU A 72 -0.74 -1.51 -7.10
CA GLU A 72 -0.66 -2.95 -7.38
C GLU A 72 0.26 -3.25 -8.57
N LEU A 73 0.14 -2.48 -9.66
CA LEU A 73 1.04 -2.60 -10.80
C LEU A 73 2.51 -2.35 -10.41
N ALA A 74 2.78 -1.34 -9.59
CA ALA A 74 4.13 -1.04 -9.13
C ALA A 74 4.71 -2.17 -8.27
N PHE A 75 3.92 -2.75 -7.35
CA PHE A 75 4.34 -3.88 -6.53
C PHE A 75 4.52 -5.17 -7.33
N THR A 76 3.77 -5.36 -8.42
CA THR A 76 3.88 -6.53 -9.28
C THR A 76 5.01 -6.39 -10.31
N LEU A 77 5.05 -5.26 -11.02
CA LEU A 77 6.02 -5.03 -12.10
C LEU A 77 7.41 -4.67 -11.58
N GLY A 78 7.51 -4.05 -10.41
CA GLY A 78 8.79 -3.68 -9.81
C GLY A 78 9.73 -4.86 -9.62
N PRO A 79 9.35 -5.91 -8.88
CA PRO A 79 10.16 -7.13 -8.73
C PRO A 79 10.47 -7.83 -10.06
N VAL A 80 9.51 -7.86 -10.99
CA VAL A 80 9.71 -8.45 -12.33
C VAL A 80 10.78 -7.68 -13.10
N LEU A 81 10.71 -6.34 -13.11
CA LEU A 81 11.72 -5.49 -13.77
C LEU A 81 13.11 -5.72 -13.16
N VAL A 82 13.19 -5.78 -11.83
CA VAL A 82 14.46 -6.08 -11.15
C VAL A 82 14.98 -7.45 -11.54
N ALA A 83 14.14 -8.49 -11.54
CA ALA A 83 14.54 -9.85 -11.93
C ALA A 83 15.04 -9.92 -13.37
N VAL A 84 14.37 -9.25 -14.30
CA VAL A 84 14.80 -9.16 -15.71
C VAL A 84 16.17 -8.45 -15.81
N LEU A 85 16.34 -7.30 -15.15
CA LEU A 85 17.59 -6.55 -15.18
C LEU A 85 18.76 -7.33 -14.55
N LEU A 86 18.48 -8.13 -13.51
CA LEU A 86 19.47 -9.03 -12.93
C LEU A 86 19.86 -10.17 -13.90
N ALA A 87 18.92 -10.70 -14.64
CA ALA A 87 19.14 -11.80 -15.57
C ALA A 87 19.91 -11.36 -16.85
N VAL A 88 19.59 -10.17 -17.40
CA VAL A 88 20.13 -9.71 -18.68
C VAL A 88 21.31 -8.74 -18.54
N ALA A 89 21.56 -8.20 -17.34
CA ALA A 89 22.59 -7.19 -17.12
C ALA A 89 23.35 -7.44 -15.81
N SER A 90 23.08 -6.65 -14.77
CA SER A 90 23.79 -6.80 -13.49
C SER A 90 23.01 -6.14 -12.34
N PRO A 91 23.32 -6.48 -11.05
CA PRO A 91 22.75 -5.79 -9.89
C PRO A 91 22.97 -4.27 -9.91
N ARG A 92 24.11 -3.82 -10.43
CA ARG A 92 24.40 -2.38 -10.58
C ARG A 92 23.45 -1.70 -11.55
N VAL A 93 23.14 -2.34 -12.67
CA VAL A 93 22.18 -1.80 -13.66
C VAL A 93 20.79 -1.75 -13.08
N ALA A 94 20.33 -2.81 -12.39
CA ALA A 94 19.04 -2.82 -11.73
C ALA A 94 18.92 -1.70 -10.66
N PHE A 95 19.93 -1.53 -9.84
CA PHE A 95 19.96 -0.47 -8.83
C PHE A 95 20.01 0.93 -9.46
N THR A 96 20.80 1.11 -10.53
CA THR A 96 20.85 2.38 -11.28
C THR A 96 19.51 2.73 -11.90
N ALA A 97 18.80 1.76 -12.45
CA ALA A 97 17.46 1.97 -12.99
C ALA A 97 16.47 2.44 -11.89
N ALA A 98 16.49 1.79 -10.73
CA ALA A 98 15.68 2.19 -9.58
C ALA A 98 16.05 3.61 -9.09
N LEU A 99 17.33 3.94 -8.99
CA LEU A 99 17.83 5.27 -8.65
C LEU A 99 17.33 6.34 -9.62
N LEU A 100 17.39 6.07 -10.92
CA LEU A 100 16.92 7.00 -11.96
C LEU A 100 15.40 7.24 -11.83
N LEU A 101 14.61 6.20 -11.61
CA LEU A 101 13.17 6.33 -11.40
C LEU A 101 12.86 7.20 -10.18
N VAL A 102 13.55 7.00 -9.07
CA VAL A 102 13.41 7.83 -7.85
C VAL A 102 13.83 9.26 -8.11
N ALA A 103 14.96 9.48 -8.80
CA ALA A 103 15.47 10.81 -9.10
C ALA A 103 14.53 11.59 -10.05
N LEU A 104 13.86 10.91 -10.97
CA LEU A 104 12.90 11.51 -11.91
C LEU A 104 11.53 11.77 -11.27
N ALA A 105 11.16 11.06 -10.21
CA ALA A 105 9.82 11.16 -9.61
C ALA A 105 9.48 12.59 -9.16
N VAL A 106 10.41 13.30 -8.51
CA VAL A 106 10.17 14.66 -8.03
C VAL A 106 10.11 15.69 -9.17
N PRO A 107 11.05 15.73 -10.14
CA PRO A 107 10.95 16.62 -11.30
C PRO A 107 9.66 16.41 -12.11
N VAL A 108 9.32 15.17 -12.42
CA VAL A 108 8.09 14.83 -13.15
C VAL A 108 6.85 15.32 -12.41
N PHE A 109 6.79 15.08 -11.10
CA PHE A 109 5.68 15.60 -10.30
C PHE A 109 5.68 17.13 -10.22
N ALA A 110 6.84 17.76 -10.08
CA ALA A 110 6.98 19.21 -9.98
C ALA A 110 6.58 19.96 -11.27
N LEU A 111 6.78 19.32 -12.42
CA LEU A 111 6.37 19.83 -13.73
C LEU A 111 4.90 19.53 -14.05
N SER A 112 4.23 18.76 -13.22
CA SER A 112 2.83 18.39 -13.46
C SER A 112 1.90 19.58 -13.33
N PRO A 113 0.97 19.80 -14.30
CA PRO A 113 -0.08 20.80 -14.20
C PRO A 113 -1.01 20.58 -12.99
N ALA A 114 -0.99 19.39 -12.40
CA ALA A 114 -1.79 19.05 -11.23
C ALA A 114 -1.44 19.88 -9.99
N LEU A 115 -0.21 20.42 -9.90
CA LEU A 115 0.22 21.26 -8.79
C LEU A 115 -0.60 22.56 -8.63
N LYS A 116 -1.27 23.04 -9.68
CA LYS A 116 -2.18 24.19 -9.57
C LYS A 116 -3.35 23.95 -8.62
N TYR A 117 -3.69 22.70 -8.35
CA TYR A 117 -4.74 22.30 -7.39
C TYR A 117 -4.20 22.14 -5.97
N TRP A 118 -2.89 22.27 -5.78
CA TRP A 118 -2.30 22.24 -4.45
C TRP A 118 -2.73 23.47 -3.65
N ARG A 119 -3.44 23.27 -2.55
CA ARG A 119 -3.85 24.34 -1.63
C ARG A 119 -2.95 24.31 -0.40
N HIS A 120 -2.04 25.28 -0.35
CA HIS A 120 -1.28 25.54 0.88
C HIS A 120 -2.16 26.37 1.83
N GLN A 121 -2.32 25.89 3.07
CA GLN A 121 -3.01 26.67 4.11
C GLN A 121 -1.95 27.20 5.11
N PRO A 122 -1.50 28.43 4.96
CA PRO A 122 -0.55 29.04 5.90
C PRO A 122 -1.26 29.42 7.21
N GLY A 123 -0.52 29.36 8.33
CA GLY A 123 -0.93 30.00 9.59
C GLY A 123 -1.83 29.21 10.52
N VAL A 124 -1.99 27.91 10.34
CA VAL A 124 -2.78 27.09 11.29
C VAL A 124 -1.85 26.44 12.30
N GLU A 125 -2.14 26.63 13.60
CA GLU A 125 -1.48 25.89 14.68
C GLU A 125 -1.60 24.37 14.44
N ARG A 126 -0.45 23.70 14.27
CA ARG A 126 -0.39 22.25 14.12
C ARG A 126 -0.37 21.61 15.50
N ARG A 127 -1.37 20.80 15.80
CA ARG A 127 -1.35 19.94 16.99
C ARG A 127 -0.37 18.80 16.77
N LEU A 128 0.40 18.42 17.81
CA LEU A 128 1.41 17.36 17.75
C LEU A 128 0.86 16.02 17.21
N LEU A 129 -0.36 15.65 17.56
CA LEU A 129 -0.99 14.41 17.14
C LEU A 129 -1.81 14.57 15.83
N GLY A 130 -2.09 15.82 15.40
CA GLY A 130 -2.80 16.08 14.15
C GLY A 130 -3.95 15.12 13.85
N PRO A 131 -3.90 14.40 12.73
CA PRO A 131 -4.92 13.42 12.33
C PRO A 131 -5.07 12.22 13.26
N LEU A 132 -4.03 11.85 14.01
CA LEU A 132 -4.08 10.73 14.96
C LEU A 132 -4.98 11.00 16.17
N ALA A 133 -5.27 12.26 16.45
CA ALA A 133 -6.20 12.63 17.52
C ALA A 133 -7.69 12.42 17.14
N ASP A 134 -8.00 12.23 15.86
CA ASP A 134 -9.37 11.93 15.42
C ASP A 134 -9.63 10.42 15.46
N PRO A 135 -10.54 9.94 16.33
CA PRO A 135 -10.81 8.50 16.46
C PRO A 135 -11.36 7.87 15.18
N ARG A 136 -11.98 8.65 14.29
CA ARG A 136 -12.48 8.17 13.00
C ARG A 136 -11.32 7.85 12.06
N LEU A 137 -10.33 8.74 11.99
CA LEU A 137 -9.12 8.50 11.20
C LEU A 137 -8.29 7.37 11.80
N LEU A 138 -8.17 7.32 13.13
CA LEU A 138 -7.45 6.23 13.81
C LEU A 138 -8.09 4.86 13.50
N ALA A 139 -9.42 4.76 13.47
CA ALA A 139 -10.12 3.54 13.10
C ALA A 139 -9.80 3.14 11.64
N VAL A 140 -9.78 4.10 10.70
CA VAL A 140 -9.41 3.84 9.30
C VAL A 140 -7.96 3.38 9.20
N TYR A 141 -7.04 4.01 9.93
CA TYR A 141 -5.63 3.61 9.95
C TYR A 141 -5.44 2.20 10.55
N ALA A 142 -6.17 1.85 11.61
CA ALA A 142 -6.13 0.51 12.19
C ALA A 142 -6.60 -0.55 11.17
N VAL A 143 -7.69 -0.28 10.44
CA VAL A 143 -8.15 -1.16 9.36
C VAL A 143 -7.08 -1.29 8.27
N THR A 144 -6.45 -0.18 7.87
CA THR A 144 -5.37 -0.18 6.87
C THR A 144 -4.20 -1.04 7.32
N PHE A 145 -3.76 -0.87 8.57
CA PHE A 145 -2.67 -1.65 9.15
C PHE A 145 -3.00 -3.15 9.16
N LEU A 146 -4.18 -3.53 9.67
CA LEU A 146 -4.60 -4.93 9.78
C LEU A 146 -4.75 -5.61 8.41
N LEU A 147 -5.30 -4.90 7.43
CA LEU A 147 -5.41 -5.40 6.06
C LEU A 147 -4.03 -5.64 5.44
N MET A 148 -3.12 -4.66 5.58
CA MET A 148 -1.76 -4.79 5.04
C MET A 148 -0.92 -5.82 5.80
N PHE A 149 -1.13 -5.94 7.10
CA PHE A 149 -0.53 -7.00 7.91
C PHE A 149 -0.98 -8.38 7.44
N ALA A 150 -2.28 -8.55 7.16
CA ALA A 150 -2.81 -9.80 6.58
C ALA A 150 -2.20 -10.09 5.20
N LEU A 151 -2.00 -9.04 4.37
CA LEU A 151 -1.38 -9.19 3.05
C LEU A 151 0.10 -9.59 3.15
N GLY A 152 0.88 -8.97 4.04
CA GLY A 152 2.27 -9.36 4.27
C GLY A 152 2.40 -10.80 4.77
N LEU A 153 1.51 -11.24 5.67
CA LEU A 153 1.43 -12.63 6.09
C LEU A 153 1.10 -13.54 4.89
N LEU A 154 0.14 -13.15 4.05
CA LEU A 154 -0.29 -13.93 2.89
C LEU A 154 0.86 -14.17 1.90
N GLU A 155 1.66 -13.16 1.60
CA GLU A 155 2.83 -13.26 0.72
C GLU A 155 3.86 -14.25 1.26
N ILE A 156 4.15 -14.21 2.56
CA ILE A 156 5.03 -15.19 3.22
C ILE A 156 4.39 -16.59 3.23
N GLY A 157 3.08 -16.68 3.44
CA GLY A 157 2.34 -17.93 3.34
C GLY A 157 2.45 -18.58 1.95
N TYR A 158 2.38 -17.77 0.88
CA TYR A 158 2.59 -18.23 -0.49
C TYR A 158 4.02 -18.76 -0.71
N ALA A 159 5.04 -18.02 -0.21
CA ALA A 159 6.41 -18.46 -0.29
C ALA A 159 6.66 -19.77 0.47
N GLY A 160 6.12 -19.90 1.68
CA GLY A 160 6.21 -21.11 2.50
C GLY A 160 5.50 -22.31 1.87
N PHE A 161 4.30 -22.12 1.33
CA PHE A 161 3.58 -23.18 0.60
C PHE A 161 4.36 -23.65 -0.63
N ALA A 162 4.82 -22.72 -1.46
CA ALA A 162 5.56 -23.02 -2.69
C ALA A 162 6.87 -23.76 -2.40
N THR A 163 7.59 -23.36 -1.35
CA THR A 163 8.80 -24.04 -0.90
C THR A 163 8.52 -25.44 -0.41
N ALA A 164 7.49 -25.63 0.41
CA ALA A 164 7.08 -26.96 0.92
C ALA A 164 6.58 -27.89 -0.19
N ALA A 165 6.00 -27.35 -1.26
CA ALA A 165 5.57 -28.08 -2.44
C ALA A 165 6.71 -28.36 -3.44
N ALA A 166 7.96 -27.99 -3.14
CA ALA A 166 9.11 -28.04 -4.05
C ALA A 166 8.90 -27.25 -5.38
N MET A 167 8.11 -26.18 -5.34
CA MET A 167 7.76 -25.32 -6.46
C MET A 167 8.05 -23.85 -6.15
N PRO A 168 9.28 -23.42 -5.83
CA PRO A 168 9.56 -22.09 -5.28
C PRO A 168 9.10 -20.94 -6.20
N ALA A 169 9.17 -21.11 -7.53
CA ALA A 169 8.68 -20.13 -8.50
C ALA A 169 7.17 -19.89 -8.40
N PHE A 170 6.40 -20.85 -7.85
CA PHE A 170 4.96 -20.76 -7.72
C PHE A 170 4.52 -19.66 -6.72
N ALA A 171 5.37 -19.29 -5.78
CA ALA A 171 5.13 -18.15 -4.89
C ALA A 171 4.88 -16.86 -5.67
N GLY A 172 5.75 -16.56 -6.63
CA GLY A 172 5.61 -15.38 -7.49
C GLY A 172 4.33 -15.44 -8.35
N ILE A 173 3.96 -16.64 -8.82
CA ILE A 173 2.71 -16.85 -9.57
C ILE A 173 1.49 -16.55 -8.70
N LEU A 174 1.46 -17.02 -7.45
CA LEU A 174 0.37 -16.74 -6.52
C LEU A 174 0.23 -15.24 -6.21
N ILE A 175 1.35 -14.55 -5.98
CA ILE A 175 1.37 -13.09 -5.78
C ILE A 175 0.85 -12.39 -7.04
N ALA A 176 1.30 -12.78 -8.23
CA ALA A 176 0.84 -12.19 -9.48
C ALA A 176 -0.67 -12.40 -9.71
N ILE A 177 -1.19 -13.61 -9.44
CA ILE A 177 -2.62 -13.92 -9.54
C ILE A 177 -3.42 -13.08 -8.55
N ASN A 178 -2.94 -12.93 -7.31
CA ASN A 178 -3.58 -12.07 -6.30
C ASN A 178 -3.61 -10.61 -6.77
N SER A 179 -2.52 -10.09 -7.32
CA SER A 179 -2.45 -8.73 -7.89
C SER A 179 -3.35 -8.53 -9.10
N ILE A 180 -3.49 -9.54 -9.97
CA ILE A 180 -4.47 -9.50 -11.08
C ILE A 180 -5.89 -9.39 -10.52
N GLY A 181 -6.21 -10.17 -9.50
CA GLY A 181 -7.48 -10.07 -8.79
C GLY A 181 -7.71 -8.65 -8.24
N SER A 182 -6.71 -8.09 -7.55
CA SER A 182 -6.75 -6.77 -6.95
C SER A 182 -6.93 -5.67 -8.01
N GLY A 183 -6.14 -5.69 -9.06
CA GLY A 183 -6.25 -4.73 -10.16
C GLY A 183 -7.62 -4.79 -10.85
N THR A 184 -8.10 -6.00 -11.14
CA THR A 184 -9.44 -6.21 -11.73
C THR A 184 -10.54 -5.69 -10.80
N GLY A 185 -10.50 -6.05 -9.52
CA GLY A 185 -11.43 -5.56 -8.51
C GLY A 185 -11.43 -4.03 -8.39
N GLY A 186 -10.24 -3.42 -8.40
CA GLY A 186 -10.06 -1.97 -8.36
C GLY A 186 -10.69 -1.26 -9.55
N LEU A 187 -10.44 -1.75 -10.78
CA LEU A 187 -11.02 -1.20 -12.00
C LEU A 187 -12.54 -1.30 -12.01
N LEU A 188 -13.07 -2.48 -11.70
CA LEU A 188 -14.53 -2.70 -11.64
C LEU A 188 -15.17 -1.82 -10.56
N TYR A 189 -14.55 -1.72 -9.39
CA TYR A 189 -15.05 -0.88 -8.31
C TYR A 189 -15.01 0.61 -8.65
N GLY A 190 -13.95 1.07 -9.32
CA GLY A 190 -13.79 2.46 -9.74
C GLY A 190 -14.90 2.94 -10.67
N GLY A 191 -15.34 2.07 -11.62
CA GLY A 191 -16.43 2.34 -12.55
C GLY A 191 -17.83 2.10 -11.98
N ALA A 192 -17.96 1.35 -10.87
CA ALA A 192 -19.28 0.99 -10.34
C ALA A 192 -19.90 2.15 -9.54
N GLN A 193 -21.20 2.39 -9.74
CA GLN A 193 -22.00 3.29 -8.91
C GLN A 193 -22.80 2.46 -7.89
N LEU A 194 -22.34 2.47 -6.63
CA LEU A 194 -23.00 1.72 -5.56
C LEU A 194 -23.89 2.67 -4.75
N ALA A 195 -25.16 2.35 -4.63
CA ALA A 195 -26.16 3.12 -3.86
C ALA A 195 -25.93 3.05 -2.33
N MET A 196 -24.86 2.40 -1.88
CA MET A 196 -24.55 2.17 -0.48
C MET A 196 -23.52 3.17 0.03
N PRO A 197 -23.66 3.70 1.26
CA PRO A 197 -22.68 4.54 1.90
C PRO A 197 -21.28 3.91 1.94
N VAL A 198 -20.24 4.72 1.70
CA VAL A 198 -18.84 4.26 1.57
C VAL A 198 -18.38 3.48 2.79
N GLU A 199 -18.74 3.93 4.00
CA GLU A 199 -18.38 3.26 5.26
C GLU A 199 -18.99 1.85 5.37
N ARG A 200 -20.13 1.59 4.74
CA ARG A 200 -20.76 0.26 4.73
C ARG A 200 -20.19 -0.66 3.66
N GLN A 201 -19.45 -0.12 2.69
CA GLN A 201 -18.79 -0.92 1.66
C GLN A 201 -17.54 -1.61 2.22
N LEU A 202 -16.79 -0.93 3.11
CA LEU A 202 -15.51 -1.42 3.61
C LEU A 202 -15.59 -2.82 4.26
N PRO A 203 -16.45 -3.09 5.26
CA PRO A 203 -16.52 -4.42 5.86
C PRO A 203 -16.93 -5.51 4.87
N ARG A 204 -17.77 -5.21 3.87
CA ARG A 204 -18.18 -6.18 2.84
C ARG A 204 -17.04 -6.53 1.89
N LEU A 205 -16.26 -5.52 1.47
CA LEU A 205 -15.07 -5.74 0.65
C LEU A 205 -14.01 -6.56 1.41
N LEU A 206 -13.87 -6.30 2.71
CA LEU A 206 -12.97 -7.08 3.55
C LEU A 206 -13.43 -8.53 3.71
N LEU A 207 -14.73 -8.83 3.71
CA LEU A 207 -15.22 -10.21 3.68
C LEU A 207 -14.80 -10.96 2.41
N LEU A 208 -14.69 -10.28 1.26
CA LEU A 208 -14.13 -10.88 0.04
C LEU A 208 -12.66 -11.26 0.18
N VAL A 209 -11.95 -10.66 1.14
CA VAL A 209 -10.57 -11.03 1.47
C VAL A 209 -10.55 -12.14 2.53
N VAL A 210 -11.33 -12.01 3.60
CA VAL A 210 -11.36 -12.94 4.74
C VAL A 210 -11.72 -14.35 4.33
N LEU A 211 -12.80 -14.52 3.55
CA LEU A 211 -13.32 -15.85 3.21
C LEU A 211 -12.32 -16.69 2.41
N PRO A 212 -11.71 -16.20 1.32
CA PRO A 212 -10.68 -16.95 0.62
C PRO A 212 -9.43 -17.19 1.49
N LEU A 213 -9.00 -16.23 2.31
CA LEU A 213 -7.87 -16.41 3.21
C LEU A 213 -8.12 -17.52 4.23
N ALA A 214 -9.32 -17.59 4.79
CA ALA A 214 -9.70 -18.71 5.66
C ALA A 214 -9.64 -20.05 4.91
N ALA A 215 -10.09 -20.10 3.66
CA ALA A 215 -10.04 -21.31 2.83
C ALA A 215 -8.61 -21.75 2.49
N HIS A 216 -7.62 -20.83 2.46
CA HIS A 216 -6.20 -21.18 2.27
C HIS A 216 -5.68 -22.13 3.37
N THR A 217 -6.26 -22.06 4.58
CA THR A 217 -5.81 -22.89 5.72
C THR A 217 -6.07 -24.38 5.53
N VAL A 218 -7.09 -24.73 4.74
CA VAL A 218 -7.55 -26.11 4.58
C VAL A 218 -7.21 -26.71 3.22
N THR A 219 -6.74 -25.91 2.26
CA THR A 219 -6.36 -26.43 0.95
C THR A 219 -4.90 -26.89 0.88
N GLY A 220 -4.66 -28.01 0.20
CA GLY A 220 -3.33 -28.49 -0.18
C GLY A 220 -3.10 -28.44 -1.69
N SER A 221 -4.13 -28.09 -2.49
CA SER A 221 -4.05 -28.05 -3.93
C SER A 221 -3.47 -26.71 -4.41
N PRO A 222 -2.36 -26.69 -5.19
CA PRO A 222 -1.79 -25.46 -5.73
C PRO A 222 -2.79 -24.68 -6.60
N TRP A 223 -3.57 -25.36 -7.40
CA TRP A 223 -4.55 -24.73 -8.29
C TRP A 223 -5.73 -24.10 -7.54
N LEU A 224 -6.20 -24.76 -6.48
CA LEU A 224 -7.24 -24.20 -5.63
C LEU A 224 -6.70 -23.00 -4.86
N LEU A 225 -5.44 -23.07 -4.40
CA LEU A 225 -4.77 -21.94 -3.77
C LEU A 225 -4.68 -20.73 -4.73
N ALA A 226 -4.34 -20.96 -6.00
CA ALA A 226 -4.30 -19.92 -7.03
C ALA A 226 -5.68 -19.29 -7.28
N ALA A 227 -6.73 -20.12 -7.36
CA ALA A 227 -8.11 -19.62 -7.49
C ALA A 227 -8.54 -18.76 -6.28
N LEU A 228 -8.21 -19.21 -5.07
CA LEU A 228 -8.48 -18.46 -3.83
C LEU A 228 -7.65 -17.19 -3.77
N ALA A 229 -6.40 -17.17 -4.26
CA ALA A 229 -5.57 -15.99 -4.35
C ALA A 229 -6.20 -14.92 -5.26
N LEU A 230 -6.72 -15.33 -6.43
CA LEU A 230 -7.44 -14.44 -7.32
C LEU A 230 -8.65 -13.79 -6.64
N VAL A 231 -9.48 -14.61 -5.98
CA VAL A 231 -10.71 -14.14 -5.31
C VAL A 231 -10.37 -13.22 -4.14
N ALA A 232 -9.36 -13.55 -3.32
CA ALA A 232 -8.88 -12.69 -2.23
C ALA A 232 -8.43 -11.33 -2.76
N GLY A 233 -7.71 -11.34 -3.89
CA GLY A 233 -7.25 -10.12 -4.57
C GLY A 233 -8.39 -9.16 -4.88
N ILE A 234 -9.51 -9.64 -5.42
CA ILE A 234 -10.64 -8.81 -5.88
C ILE A 234 -11.11 -7.79 -4.82
N GLY A 235 -10.98 -8.10 -3.53
CA GLY A 235 -11.38 -7.22 -2.44
C GLY A 235 -10.34 -6.17 -2.05
N ILE A 236 -9.05 -6.34 -2.39
CA ILE A 236 -7.94 -5.54 -1.83
C ILE A 236 -7.96 -4.09 -2.35
N ALA A 237 -7.81 -3.87 -3.66
CA ALA A 237 -7.78 -2.53 -4.22
C ALA A 237 -9.10 -1.74 -3.99
N PRO A 238 -10.30 -2.35 -4.09
CA PRO A 238 -11.53 -1.71 -3.66
C PRO A 238 -11.52 -1.29 -2.18
N ALA A 239 -11.05 -2.13 -1.27
CA ALA A 239 -10.94 -1.79 0.15
C ALA A 239 -10.00 -0.61 0.38
N LEU A 240 -8.83 -0.59 -0.28
CA LEU A 240 -7.89 0.53 -0.23
C LEU A 240 -8.49 1.82 -0.82
N THR A 241 -9.26 1.72 -1.91
CA THR A 241 -9.99 2.86 -2.47
C THR A 241 -10.96 3.45 -1.44
N VAL A 242 -11.73 2.60 -0.76
CA VAL A 242 -12.66 3.04 0.30
C VAL A 242 -11.90 3.67 1.46
N VAL A 243 -10.76 3.11 1.88
CA VAL A 243 -9.88 3.72 2.89
C VAL A 243 -9.47 5.14 2.48
N MET A 244 -9.04 5.35 1.22
CA MET A 244 -8.65 6.68 0.73
C MET A 244 -9.83 7.65 0.71
N LEU A 245 -11.02 7.18 0.31
CA LEU A 245 -12.25 7.98 0.35
C LEU A 245 -12.61 8.40 1.78
N LEU A 246 -12.53 7.48 2.74
CA LEU A 246 -12.82 7.74 4.15
C LEU A 246 -11.82 8.72 4.76
N ILE A 247 -10.53 8.59 4.45
CA ILE A 247 -9.50 9.56 4.87
C ILE A 247 -9.80 10.93 4.26
N SER A 248 -10.09 10.97 2.95
CA SER A 248 -10.42 12.20 2.25
C SER A 248 -11.63 12.93 2.86
N ALA A 249 -12.65 12.17 3.28
CA ALA A 249 -13.87 12.71 3.86
C ALA A 249 -13.70 13.15 5.33
N ASN A 250 -12.92 12.40 6.12
CA ASN A 250 -12.80 12.63 7.57
C ASN A 250 -11.67 13.62 7.92
N ALA A 251 -10.60 13.68 7.11
CA ALA A 251 -9.49 14.57 7.42
C ALA A 251 -9.87 16.05 7.25
N PRO A 252 -9.63 16.90 8.27
CA PRO A 252 -9.75 18.34 8.11
C PRO A 252 -8.84 18.81 6.98
N SER A 253 -9.25 19.84 6.21
CA SER A 253 -8.49 20.33 5.05
C SER A 253 -7.05 20.69 5.39
N ARG A 254 -6.82 21.30 6.57
CA ARG A 254 -5.49 21.65 7.09
C ARG A 254 -4.54 20.46 7.31
N TYR A 255 -5.08 19.26 7.51
CA TYR A 255 -4.33 18.03 7.77
C TYR A 255 -4.41 17.01 6.62
N ALA A 256 -4.89 17.40 5.44
CA ALA A 256 -5.12 16.46 4.34
C ALA A 256 -3.84 15.66 3.96
N THR A 257 -2.74 16.35 3.72
CA THR A 257 -1.45 15.71 3.38
C THR A 257 -0.95 14.82 4.51
N GLU A 258 -1.03 15.31 5.76
CA GLU A 258 -0.60 14.57 6.93
C GLU A 258 -1.44 13.30 7.15
N ALA A 259 -2.77 13.37 6.91
CA ALA A 259 -3.65 12.23 7.01
C ALA A 259 -3.29 11.14 5.98
N PHE A 260 -2.97 11.50 4.75
CA PHE A 260 -2.49 10.54 3.75
C PHE A 260 -1.08 10.02 4.06
N THR A 261 -0.22 10.82 4.69
CA THR A 261 1.10 10.37 5.17
C THR A 261 0.93 9.28 6.22
N TRP A 262 0.11 9.51 7.23
CA TRP A 262 -0.19 8.49 8.24
C TRP A 262 -0.79 7.23 7.63
N SER A 263 -1.72 7.36 6.67
CA SER A 263 -2.24 6.19 5.96
C SER A 263 -1.14 5.36 5.31
N THR A 264 -0.18 6.01 4.64
CA THR A 264 0.96 5.31 4.03
C THR A 264 1.86 4.67 5.08
N THR A 265 2.07 5.33 6.23
CA THR A 265 2.85 4.77 7.35
C THR A 265 2.21 3.51 7.90
N PHE A 266 0.89 3.51 8.14
CA PHE A 266 0.16 2.34 8.62
C PHE A 266 0.11 1.22 7.55
N LEU A 267 0.01 1.56 6.26
CA LEU A 267 0.07 0.62 5.16
C LEU A 267 1.42 -0.12 5.14
N VAL A 268 2.52 0.63 5.05
CA VAL A 268 3.88 0.04 4.96
C VAL A 268 4.25 -0.66 6.26
N GLY A 269 3.90 -0.07 7.40
CA GLY A 269 4.13 -0.67 8.72
C GLY A 269 3.39 -1.99 8.91
N GLY A 270 2.14 -2.05 8.46
CA GLY A 270 1.35 -3.29 8.48
C GLY A 270 1.97 -4.37 7.63
N LEU A 271 2.28 -4.05 6.36
CA LEU A 271 2.90 -4.99 5.42
C LEU A 271 4.23 -5.55 5.96
N GLY A 272 5.12 -4.65 6.41
CA GLY A 272 6.42 -5.05 6.98
C GLY A 272 6.29 -5.89 8.25
N ALA A 273 5.36 -5.55 9.15
CA ALA A 273 5.08 -6.34 10.35
C ALA A 273 4.55 -7.74 9.98
N GLY A 274 3.68 -7.83 8.95
CA GLY A 274 3.17 -9.09 8.40
C GLY A 274 4.28 -9.98 7.85
N HIS A 275 5.20 -9.43 7.07
CA HIS A 275 6.36 -10.15 6.57
C HIS A 275 7.26 -10.65 7.72
N ALA A 276 7.57 -9.79 8.69
CA ALA A 276 8.45 -10.13 9.81
C ALA A 276 7.87 -11.24 10.69
N LEU A 277 6.58 -11.15 11.04
CA LEU A 277 5.92 -12.17 11.83
C LEU A 277 5.69 -13.45 11.02
N GLY A 278 5.29 -13.31 9.74
CA GLY A 278 5.05 -14.42 8.82
C GLY A 278 6.29 -15.30 8.65
N GLY A 279 7.47 -14.70 8.53
CA GLY A 279 8.73 -15.43 8.45
C GLY A 279 8.94 -16.36 9.65
N ARG A 280 8.75 -15.86 10.86
CA ARG A 280 8.87 -16.66 12.09
C ARG A 280 7.84 -17.77 12.19
N ILE A 281 6.58 -17.46 11.80
CA ILE A 281 5.49 -18.46 11.85
C ILE A 281 5.73 -19.54 10.83
N VAL A 282 6.15 -19.22 9.61
CA VAL A 282 6.35 -20.22 8.56
C VAL A 282 7.47 -21.20 8.90
N GLU A 283 8.55 -20.72 9.53
CA GLU A 283 9.66 -21.57 9.98
C GLU A 283 9.24 -22.54 11.09
N GLY A 284 8.42 -22.11 12.06
CA GLY A 284 8.03 -22.92 13.20
C GLY A 284 6.78 -23.78 12.97
N TYR A 285 5.82 -23.29 12.20
CA TYR A 285 4.46 -23.87 12.12
C TYR A 285 3.96 -24.08 10.68
N GLY A 286 4.76 -23.69 9.68
CA GLY A 286 4.43 -23.88 8.26
C GLY A 286 3.41 -22.87 7.70
N ALA A 287 3.20 -22.95 6.39
CA ALA A 287 2.38 -22.00 5.62
C ALA A 287 0.90 -21.96 6.08
N ARG A 288 0.31 -23.08 6.49
CA ARG A 288 -1.09 -23.13 6.95
C ARG A 288 -1.33 -22.25 8.17
N ALA A 289 -0.38 -22.23 9.12
CA ALA A 289 -0.47 -21.39 10.31
C ALA A 289 -0.39 -19.89 9.91
N VAL A 290 0.46 -19.54 8.95
CA VAL A 290 0.56 -18.17 8.42
C VAL A 290 -0.77 -17.73 7.80
N PHE A 291 -1.39 -18.58 6.96
CA PHE A 291 -2.71 -18.29 6.39
C PHE A 291 -3.80 -18.13 7.45
N GLY A 292 -3.74 -18.92 8.54
CA GLY A 292 -4.67 -18.79 9.66
C GLY A 292 -4.55 -17.44 10.35
N VAL A 293 -3.32 -16.98 10.64
CA VAL A 293 -3.07 -15.67 11.23
C VAL A 293 -3.46 -14.54 10.27
N ALA A 294 -3.18 -14.70 8.96
CA ALA A 294 -3.60 -13.75 7.93
C ALA A 294 -5.13 -13.60 7.88
N ALA A 295 -5.86 -14.73 7.89
CA ALA A 295 -7.33 -14.72 7.93
C ALA A 295 -7.85 -14.05 9.21
N GLY A 296 -7.24 -14.34 10.37
CA GLY A 296 -7.57 -13.69 11.64
C GLY A 296 -7.34 -12.18 11.61
N ALA A 297 -6.23 -11.73 11.05
CA ALA A 297 -5.91 -10.30 10.89
C ALA A 297 -6.90 -9.61 9.93
N ALA A 298 -7.23 -10.23 8.80
CA ALA A 298 -8.23 -9.72 7.87
C ALA A 298 -9.64 -9.67 8.49
N ALA A 299 -10.01 -10.67 9.31
CA ALA A 299 -11.25 -10.67 10.06
C ALA A 299 -11.28 -9.54 11.11
N ALA A 300 -10.18 -9.31 11.82
CA ALA A 300 -10.03 -8.19 12.74
C ALA A 300 -10.18 -6.84 12.00
N ALA A 301 -9.62 -6.72 10.79
CA ALA A 301 -9.81 -5.55 9.93
C ALA A 301 -11.30 -5.37 9.58
N ALA A 302 -12.00 -6.44 9.20
CA ALA A 302 -13.42 -6.39 8.84
C ALA A 302 -14.30 -5.99 10.04
N ILE A 303 -14.02 -6.52 11.23
CA ILE A 303 -14.70 -6.16 12.48
C ILE A 303 -14.42 -4.69 12.82
N SER A 304 -13.15 -4.26 12.77
CA SER A 304 -12.77 -2.86 13.03
C SER A 304 -13.45 -1.90 12.05
N ALA A 305 -13.65 -2.32 10.81
CA ALA A 305 -14.33 -1.54 9.78
C ALA A 305 -15.80 -1.24 10.14
N LEU A 306 -16.46 -2.05 10.95
CA LEU A 306 -17.83 -1.79 11.43
C LEU A 306 -17.90 -0.54 12.32
N ALA A 307 -16.82 -0.18 12.99
CA ALA A 307 -16.74 1.02 13.83
C ALA A 307 -16.41 2.28 13.03
N VAL A 308 -15.98 2.15 11.76
CA VAL A 308 -15.62 3.28 10.91
C VAL A 308 -16.87 4.09 10.55
N ARG A 309 -16.80 5.40 10.74
CA ARG A 309 -17.90 6.32 10.40
C ARG A 309 -17.38 7.48 9.57
N GLN A 310 -18.21 7.92 8.63
CA GLN A 310 -17.96 9.13 7.88
C GLN A 310 -18.39 10.36 8.68
N ARG A 311 -17.64 11.45 8.59
CA ARG A 311 -18.02 12.74 9.15
C ARG A 311 -19.29 13.24 8.44
N LYS A 312 -20.38 13.43 9.19
CA LYS A 312 -21.53 14.14 8.66
C LYS A 312 -21.10 15.58 8.39
N LEU A 313 -21.08 15.98 7.13
CA LEU A 313 -20.96 17.39 6.78
C LEU A 313 -22.20 18.08 7.35
N ALA A 314 -21.99 19.13 8.16
CA ALA A 314 -23.09 20.02 8.51
C ALA A 314 -23.71 20.55 7.20
N PRO A 315 -25.04 20.70 7.12
CA PRO A 315 -25.65 21.38 5.98
C PRO A 315 -24.94 22.72 5.80
N VAL A 316 -24.46 22.98 4.60
CA VAL A 316 -24.01 24.33 4.24
C VAL A 316 -25.30 25.13 4.18
N ASP A 317 -25.54 25.95 5.21
CA ASP A 317 -26.57 26.98 5.14
C ASP A 317 -26.27 27.81 3.90
N ARG A 318 -27.17 27.75 2.95
CA ARG A 318 -27.11 28.47 1.67
C ARG A 318 -27.45 29.93 1.87
#